data_a53080915b01e41d455ff69e71419acb
#
_entry.id   a53080915b01e41d455ff69e71419acb
#
_cell.length_a   1.000
_cell.length_b   1.000
_cell.length_c   1.000
_cell.angle_alpha   90.00
_cell.angle_beta   90.00
_cell.angle_gamma   90.00
#
_symmetry.space_group_name_H-M   'P 1'
#
loop_
_entity.id
_entity.type
_entity.pdbx_description
1 polymer ?
#
loop_
_entity_poly.entity_id
_entity_poly.type
_entity_poly.pdbx_seq_one_letter_code
_entity_poly.pdbx_strand_id
1 'polypeptide(L)'
;MRTRSIAIAAMAAMSLAACSSGSSGGAYGGGGSTSTSTGTSGAAATVATADVGDLGTVLVDGTGRTLYLFESDTGTTSTCTGGCAGTWPALVTDGTATADAGADSGMLGTTTRDDGTTQVTYDGHPLYLYSGDSAAGDANGQGVGDVWYAVTSSGAPAEASSSSGGNGYGPG
;
A
#
# COMPACT_ATOMS: atom_id res chain seq x y z
N MET A 1 29.88 14.83 -43.68
CA MET A 1 31.25 15.32 -43.32
C MET A 1 31.26 15.73 -41.85
N ARG A 2 32.22 15.21 -41.17
CA ARG A 2 32.82 15.44 -39.84
C ARG A 2 32.34 14.54 -38.70
N THR A 3 33.01 13.40 -38.71
CA THR A 3 33.37 12.55 -37.59
C THR A 3 34.09 13.32 -36.50
N ARG A 4 33.74 13.06 -35.22
CA ARG A 4 34.69 13.24 -34.12
C ARG A 4 34.47 12.12 -33.10
N SER A 5 35.29 11.09 -33.18
CA SER A 5 35.60 10.14 -32.14
C SER A 5 36.50 10.83 -31.10
N ILE A 6 36.21 10.61 -29.80
CA ILE A 6 37.23 10.73 -28.76
C ILE A 6 37.04 9.52 -27.83
N ALA A 7 38.12 8.77 -27.74
CA ALA A 7 38.30 7.59 -26.93
C ALA A 7 39.04 7.93 -25.61
N ILE A 8 39.00 6.95 -24.67
CA ILE A 8 40.00 6.65 -23.62
C ILE A 8 39.87 7.46 -22.32
N ALA A 9 39.62 6.80 -21.17
CA ALA A 9 40.62 6.14 -20.35
C ALA A 9 39.98 5.35 -19.20
N ALA A 10 40.45 4.12 -19.07
CA ALA A 10 40.28 3.25 -17.93
C ALA A 10 41.19 3.71 -16.76
N MET A 11 40.72 3.60 -15.53
CA MET A 11 41.57 3.46 -14.35
C MET A 11 40.93 2.51 -13.36
N ALA A 12 41.59 1.36 -13.23
CA ALA A 12 41.44 0.41 -12.16
C ALA A 12 42.16 0.91 -10.89
N ALA A 13 41.51 0.79 -9.75
CA ALA A 13 42.23 0.81 -8.46
C ALA A 13 41.65 -0.29 -7.56
N MET A 14 42.41 -1.36 -7.44
CA MET A 14 42.30 -2.36 -6.37
C MET A 14 42.74 -1.74 -5.06
N SER A 15 41.99 -2.03 -3.99
CA SER A 15 42.55 -1.96 -2.62
C SER A 15 41.98 -3.14 -1.81
N LEU A 16 42.87 -4.08 -1.54
CA LEU A 16 42.74 -5.12 -0.51
C LEU A 16 43.14 -4.53 0.84
N ALA A 17 42.48 -4.95 1.89
CA ALA A 17 42.95 -5.22 3.26
C ALA A 17 41.73 -5.19 4.20
N ALA A 18 41.56 -5.96 5.24
CA ALA A 18 42.28 -7.04 5.88
C ALA A 18 41.30 -7.72 6.84
N CYS A 19 41.49 -9.00 7.03
CA CYS A 19 40.82 -9.82 8.05
C CYS A 19 41.21 -9.32 9.46
N SER A 20 40.29 -9.30 10.40
CA SER A 20 40.58 -9.41 11.81
C SER A 20 39.61 -10.38 12.47
N SER A 21 40.15 -11.51 12.85
CA SER A 21 39.53 -12.53 13.67
C SER A 21 39.51 -12.07 15.13
N GLY A 22 38.39 -12.21 15.80
CA GLY A 22 38.26 -12.03 17.24
C GLY A 22 37.20 -13.00 17.77
N SER A 23 37.66 -14.06 18.41
CA SER A 23 36.88 -15.10 19.10
C SER A 23 36.31 -14.63 20.43
N SER A 24 35.24 -15.32 20.83
CA SER A 24 34.82 -15.73 22.18
C SER A 24 33.76 -14.91 22.89
N GLY A 25 32.69 -15.61 23.28
CA GLY A 25 31.85 -15.29 24.42
C GLY A 25 30.37 -15.59 24.18
N GLY A 26 29.92 -16.80 24.54
CA GLY A 26 28.50 -17.18 24.53
C GLY A 26 27.72 -16.46 25.64
N ALA A 27 26.44 -16.22 25.36
CA ALA A 27 25.40 -16.15 26.37
C ALA A 27 24.05 -16.39 25.70
N TYR A 28 23.32 -17.32 26.27
CA TYR A 28 21.94 -17.67 25.98
C TYR A 28 21.02 -16.48 26.22
N GLY A 29 20.07 -16.21 25.32
CA GLY A 29 19.05 -15.20 25.56
C GLY A 29 17.97 -15.24 24.49
N GLY A 30 16.85 -15.83 24.84
CA GLY A 30 15.52 -15.84 24.26
C GLY A 30 15.23 -15.07 22.98
N GLY A 31 14.93 -15.82 21.93
CA GLY A 31 14.37 -15.27 20.71
C GLY A 31 12.94 -14.75 20.91
N GLY A 32 12.81 -13.47 21.09
CA GLY A 32 11.57 -12.76 20.82
C GLY A 32 11.59 -12.38 19.35
N SER A 33 10.87 -13.10 18.51
CA SER A 33 10.56 -12.64 17.17
C SER A 33 9.59 -11.46 17.30
N THR A 34 10.13 -10.27 17.49
CA THR A 34 9.39 -9.05 17.18
C THR A 34 9.24 -9.01 15.68
N SER A 35 8.05 -9.42 15.20
CA SER A 35 7.61 -9.04 13.88
C SER A 35 7.57 -7.51 13.86
N THR A 36 8.67 -6.93 13.42
CA THR A 36 8.73 -5.52 13.10
C THR A 36 7.83 -5.35 11.88
N SER A 37 6.58 -4.95 12.15
CA SER A 37 5.76 -4.33 11.13
C SER A 37 6.57 -3.15 10.61
N THR A 38 7.18 -3.33 9.46
CA THR A 38 7.91 -2.26 8.78
C THR A 38 6.86 -1.29 8.24
N GLY A 39 6.32 -0.48 9.14
CA GLY A 39 5.73 0.78 8.75
C GLY A 39 6.86 1.59 8.13
N THR A 40 6.78 1.86 6.85
CA THR A 40 7.70 2.76 6.16
C THR A 40 7.57 4.14 6.77
N SER A 41 8.32 4.39 7.85
CA SER A 41 8.48 5.73 8.41
C SER A 41 9.41 6.50 7.49
N GLY A 42 8.95 7.56 6.88
CA GLY A 42 9.80 8.56 6.25
C GLY A 42 9.52 8.92 4.79
N ALA A 43 8.45 8.43 4.16
CA ALA A 43 8.10 8.83 2.80
C ALA A 43 6.63 9.31 2.72
N ALA A 44 6.38 10.26 1.82
CA ALA A 44 5.02 10.64 1.46
C ALA A 44 4.33 9.44 0.79
N ALA A 45 3.11 9.13 1.23
CA ALA A 45 2.33 8.06 0.63
C ALA A 45 1.89 8.47 -0.79
N THR A 46 1.86 7.49 -1.69
CA THR A 46 1.30 7.65 -3.03
C THR A 46 0.03 6.83 -3.14
N VAL A 47 -1.00 7.41 -3.74
CA VAL A 47 -2.27 6.76 -4.08
C VAL A 47 -2.43 6.83 -5.59
N ALA A 48 -2.63 5.68 -6.21
CA ALA A 48 -2.86 5.53 -7.64
C ALA A 48 -4.11 4.67 -7.89
N THR A 49 -4.45 4.42 -9.14
CA THR A 49 -5.46 3.42 -9.51
C THR A 49 -4.84 2.28 -10.29
N ALA A 50 -5.41 1.09 -10.14
CA ALA A 50 -5.09 -0.08 -10.95
C ALA A 50 -6.34 -0.94 -11.16
N ASP A 51 -6.32 -1.74 -12.22
CA ASP A 51 -7.35 -2.74 -12.44
C ASP A 51 -7.05 -3.98 -11.60
N VAL A 52 -8.00 -4.37 -10.74
CA VAL A 52 -7.84 -5.48 -9.79
C VAL A 52 -8.97 -6.49 -10.00
N GLY A 53 -8.68 -7.53 -10.74
CA GLY A 53 -9.60 -8.63 -11.00
C GLY A 53 -11.01 -8.18 -11.38
N ASP A 54 -12.01 -8.80 -10.74
CA ASP A 54 -13.44 -8.51 -11.01
C ASP A 54 -13.95 -7.21 -10.35
N LEU A 55 -13.08 -6.53 -9.56
CA LEU A 55 -13.42 -5.24 -8.93
C LEU A 55 -13.29 -4.06 -9.91
N GLY A 56 -12.58 -4.27 -11.04
CA GLY A 56 -12.25 -3.20 -11.98
C GLY A 56 -11.21 -2.23 -11.40
N THR A 57 -11.35 -0.96 -11.74
CA THR A 57 -10.36 0.07 -11.34
C THR A 57 -10.57 0.52 -9.91
N VAL A 58 -9.62 0.22 -9.03
CA VAL A 58 -9.62 0.58 -7.60
C VAL A 58 -8.36 1.34 -7.22
N LEU A 59 -8.37 1.94 -6.04
CA LEU A 59 -7.19 2.60 -5.47
C LEU A 59 -6.14 1.59 -5.02
N VAL A 60 -4.89 1.92 -5.28
CA VAL A 60 -3.72 1.17 -4.83
C VAL A 60 -2.67 2.10 -4.23
N ASP A 61 -1.78 1.56 -3.38
CA ASP A 61 -0.62 2.31 -2.89
C ASP A 61 0.49 2.39 -3.97
N GLY A 62 1.57 3.11 -3.70
CA GLY A 62 2.70 3.27 -4.61
C GLY A 62 3.44 1.96 -4.95
N THR A 63 3.09 0.84 -4.30
CA THR A 63 3.61 -0.50 -4.60
C THR A 63 2.60 -1.39 -5.33
N GLY A 64 1.40 -0.86 -5.60
CA GLY A 64 0.33 -1.55 -6.31
C GLY A 64 -0.58 -2.42 -5.43
N ARG A 65 -0.50 -2.31 -4.09
CA ARG A 65 -1.39 -3.03 -3.18
C ARG A 65 -2.72 -2.31 -3.06
N THR A 66 -3.79 -3.06 -3.04
CA THR A 66 -5.16 -2.55 -2.95
C THR A 66 -5.39 -1.77 -1.65
N LEU A 67 -6.09 -0.65 -1.76
CA LEU A 67 -6.49 0.19 -0.66
C LEU A 67 -7.97 -0.01 -0.32
N TYR A 68 -8.25 -0.06 0.97
CA TYR A 68 -9.57 -0.36 1.50
C TYR A 68 -10.08 0.77 2.38
N LEU A 69 -11.41 0.90 2.43
CA LEU A 69 -12.14 1.68 3.43
C LEU A 69 -12.81 0.75 4.43
N PHE A 70 -13.09 1.29 5.61
CA PHE A 70 -13.84 0.63 6.68
C PHE A 70 -15.17 1.36 6.89
N GLU A 71 -16.29 0.70 6.59
CA GLU A 71 -17.62 1.33 6.68
C GLU A 71 -18.03 1.76 8.10
N SER A 72 -17.36 1.20 9.13
CA SER A 72 -17.60 1.62 10.52
C SER A 72 -16.85 2.91 10.89
N ASP A 73 -15.97 3.40 10.03
CA ASP A 73 -15.35 4.71 10.23
C ASP A 73 -16.37 5.83 10.01
N THR A 74 -16.26 6.90 10.78
CA THR A 74 -17.17 8.04 10.67
C THR A 74 -16.41 9.24 10.11
N GLY A 75 -16.66 9.58 8.87
CA GLY A 75 -15.93 10.62 8.16
C GLY A 75 -14.43 10.29 8.14
N THR A 76 -13.59 11.24 8.53
CA THR A 76 -12.13 11.05 8.55
C THR A 76 -11.61 10.34 9.80
N THR A 77 -12.48 9.95 10.74
CA THR A 77 -12.04 9.33 12.00
C THR A 77 -11.85 7.84 11.83
N SER A 78 -10.62 7.38 12.02
CA SER A 78 -10.29 5.96 12.01
C SER A 78 -10.67 5.30 13.33
N THR A 79 -11.49 4.26 13.27
CA THR A 79 -11.91 3.44 14.44
C THR A 79 -11.16 2.11 14.54
N CYS A 80 -10.39 1.75 13.49
CA CYS A 80 -9.60 0.53 13.46
C CYS A 80 -8.31 0.69 14.27
N THR A 81 -8.31 0.20 15.52
CA THR A 81 -7.18 0.28 16.46
C THR A 81 -6.83 -1.08 17.05
N GLY A 82 -5.71 -1.21 17.73
CA GLY A 82 -5.30 -2.44 18.41
C GLY A 82 -5.19 -3.64 17.46
N GLY A 83 -5.93 -4.73 17.75
CA GLY A 83 -5.92 -5.94 16.93
C GLY A 83 -6.44 -5.73 15.51
N CYS A 84 -7.38 -4.79 15.31
CA CYS A 84 -7.86 -4.40 13.99
C CYS A 84 -6.71 -3.86 13.14
N ALA A 85 -5.91 -2.92 13.67
CA ALA A 85 -4.78 -2.33 12.95
C ALA A 85 -3.67 -3.35 12.61
N GLY A 86 -3.60 -4.47 13.31
CA GLY A 86 -2.70 -5.58 12.97
C GLY A 86 -3.11 -6.32 11.70
N THR A 87 -4.41 -6.43 11.46
CA THR A 87 -4.98 -7.05 10.25
C THR A 87 -5.17 -6.03 9.13
N TRP A 88 -5.52 -4.81 9.48
CA TRP A 88 -5.78 -3.68 8.58
C TRP A 88 -4.85 -2.50 8.90
N PRO A 89 -3.58 -2.57 8.49
CA PRO A 89 -2.65 -1.47 8.69
C PRO A 89 -3.13 -0.20 7.98
N ALA A 90 -3.09 0.92 8.68
CA ALA A 90 -3.40 2.22 8.10
C ALA A 90 -2.38 2.59 7.01
N LEU A 91 -2.83 3.22 5.93
CA LEU A 91 -1.93 3.87 4.98
C LEU A 91 -1.43 5.17 5.61
N VAL A 92 -0.24 5.13 6.23
CA VAL A 92 0.36 6.29 6.90
C VAL A 92 1.26 7.08 5.96
N THR A 93 1.42 8.37 6.25
CA THR A 93 2.28 9.29 5.50
C THR A 93 3.03 10.22 6.44
N ASP A 94 4.29 10.53 6.14
CA ASP A 94 5.10 11.52 6.86
C ASP A 94 5.17 12.87 6.11
N GLY A 95 4.22 13.13 5.27
CA GLY A 95 4.12 14.35 4.48
C GLY A 95 2.81 14.41 3.73
N THR A 96 2.73 15.30 2.76
CA THR A 96 1.55 15.38 1.88
C THR A 96 1.49 14.13 1.01
N ALA A 97 0.39 13.37 1.12
CA ALA A 97 0.13 12.26 0.20
C ALA A 97 0.00 12.78 -1.24
N THR A 98 0.43 11.99 -2.19
CA THR A 98 0.38 12.33 -3.62
C THR A 98 -0.55 11.42 -4.38
N ALA A 99 -1.33 12.01 -5.29
CA ALA A 99 -2.13 11.25 -6.25
C ALA A 99 -1.30 10.99 -7.51
N ASP A 100 -1.37 9.78 -8.01
CA ASP A 100 -0.76 9.35 -9.27
C ASP A 100 -1.78 8.54 -10.08
N ALA A 101 -1.50 8.29 -11.35
CA ALA A 101 -2.22 7.41 -12.28
C ALA A 101 -3.72 7.19 -11.95
N GLY A 102 -4.57 8.18 -12.25
CA GLY A 102 -6.03 8.06 -12.17
C GLY A 102 -6.67 8.35 -10.82
N ALA A 103 -5.89 8.56 -9.75
CA ALA A 103 -6.41 9.07 -8.49
C ALA A 103 -6.64 10.58 -8.54
N ASP A 104 -7.69 11.07 -7.91
CA ASP A 104 -8.00 12.50 -7.84
C ASP A 104 -7.31 13.14 -6.63
N SER A 105 -6.38 14.06 -6.88
CA SER A 105 -5.67 14.79 -5.83
C SER A 105 -6.60 15.67 -4.97
N GLY A 106 -7.75 16.06 -5.49
CA GLY A 106 -8.75 16.83 -4.76
C GLY A 106 -9.50 16.03 -3.70
N MET A 107 -9.48 14.68 -3.82
CA MET A 107 -10.08 13.77 -2.85
C MET A 107 -9.07 13.31 -1.78
N LEU A 108 -7.75 13.52 -2.00
CA LEU A 108 -6.74 13.16 -1.01
C LEU A 108 -6.75 14.12 0.18
N GLY A 109 -6.68 13.54 1.37
CA GLY A 109 -6.56 14.26 2.62
C GLY A 109 -5.77 13.43 3.63
N THR A 110 -5.75 13.90 4.86
CA THR A 110 -5.13 13.17 5.97
C THR A 110 -5.93 13.35 7.25
N THR A 111 -5.79 12.38 8.15
CA THR A 111 -6.31 12.44 9.51
C THR A 111 -5.23 12.04 10.50
N THR A 112 -5.26 12.59 11.71
CA THR A 112 -4.37 12.17 12.80
C THR A 112 -5.05 11.09 13.60
N ARG A 113 -4.39 9.95 13.75
CA ARG A 113 -4.84 8.82 14.56
C ARG A 113 -4.54 9.07 16.05
N ASP A 114 -5.18 8.30 16.94
CA ASP A 114 -4.96 8.40 18.39
C ASP A 114 -3.51 8.08 18.81
N ASP A 115 -2.79 7.31 18.01
CA ASP A 115 -1.37 7.00 18.22
C ASP A 115 -0.41 8.10 17.72
N GLY A 116 -0.96 9.21 17.20
CA GLY A 116 -0.23 10.36 16.70
C GLY A 116 0.27 10.20 15.26
N THR A 117 0.05 9.07 14.61
CA THR A 117 0.41 8.88 13.20
C THR A 117 -0.56 9.61 12.27
N THR A 118 -0.08 10.02 11.11
CA THR A 118 -0.90 10.65 10.07
C THR A 118 -1.33 9.60 9.06
N GLN A 119 -2.63 9.37 8.94
CA GLN A 119 -3.22 8.43 7.99
C GLN A 119 -3.77 9.16 6.78
N VAL A 120 -3.56 8.61 5.58
CA VAL A 120 -4.15 9.12 4.34
C VAL A 120 -5.65 8.87 4.33
N THR A 121 -6.40 9.86 3.84
CA THR A 121 -7.83 9.73 3.55
C THR A 121 -8.08 9.96 2.06
N TYR A 122 -9.17 9.40 1.54
CA TYR A 122 -9.64 9.64 0.19
C TYR A 122 -11.16 9.83 0.22
N ASP A 123 -11.65 10.92 -0.33
CA ASP A 123 -13.06 11.36 -0.24
C ASP A 123 -13.60 11.32 1.22
N GLY A 124 -12.74 11.67 2.19
CA GLY A 124 -13.08 11.65 3.61
C GLY A 124 -13.02 10.29 4.30
N HIS A 125 -12.67 9.21 3.59
CA HIS A 125 -12.53 7.88 4.17
C HIS A 125 -11.06 7.58 4.50
N PRO A 126 -10.71 7.16 5.74
CA PRO A 126 -9.39 6.66 6.06
C PRO A 126 -9.04 5.43 5.20
N LEU A 127 -7.81 5.38 4.67
CA LEU A 127 -7.35 4.30 3.81
C LEU A 127 -6.52 3.27 4.58
N TYR A 128 -6.75 2.00 4.26
CA TYR A 128 -6.10 0.86 4.89
C TYR A 128 -5.52 -0.09 3.85
N LEU A 129 -4.56 -0.88 4.29
CA LEU A 129 -4.08 -2.06 3.62
C LEU A 129 -4.68 -3.30 4.28
N TYR A 130 -4.61 -4.44 3.61
CA TYR A 130 -4.98 -5.73 4.20
C TYR A 130 -3.76 -6.62 4.36
N SER A 131 -3.55 -7.19 5.55
CA SER A 131 -2.38 -8.04 5.82
C SER A 131 -2.40 -9.36 5.06
N GLY A 132 -3.55 -9.78 4.54
CA GLY A 132 -3.70 -10.95 3.68
C GLY A 132 -3.37 -10.72 2.22
N ASP A 133 -3.14 -9.47 1.79
CA ASP A 133 -2.68 -9.15 0.45
C ASP A 133 -1.16 -9.22 0.40
N SER A 134 -0.64 -10.12 -0.42
CA SER A 134 0.79 -10.43 -0.50
C SER A 134 1.47 -9.79 -1.70
N ALA A 135 0.71 -9.44 -2.73
CA ALA A 135 1.20 -8.93 -4.00
C ALA A 135 0.34 -7.77 -4.53
N ALA A 136 0.89 -7.03 -5.48
CA ALA A 136 0.12 -6.07 -6.26
C ALA A 136 -1.02 -6.78 -6.99
N GLY A 137 -2.21 -6.18 -6.96
CA GLY A 137 -3.43 -6.75 -7.56
C GLY A 137 -4.17 -7.77 -6.70
N ASP A 138 -3.66 -8.14 -5.52
CA ASP A 138 -4.43 -8.91 -4.54
C ASP A 138 -5.57 -8.03 -3.97
N ALA A 139 -6.75 -8.64 -3.77
CA ALA A 139 -7.90 -8.00 -3.14
C ALA A 139 -8.63 -8.96 -2.19
N ASN A 140 -7.87 -9.70 -1.39
CA ASN A 140 -8.41 -10.68 -0.44
C ASN A 140 -9.18 -10.03 0.72
N GLY A 141 -9.05 -8.72 0.88
CA GLY A 141 -9.77 -7.91 1.86
C GLY A 141 -11.19 -7.52 1.44
N GLN A 142 -11.55 -7.73 0.16
CA GLN A 142 -12.86 -7.32 -0.36
C GLN A 142 -14.00 -8.05 0.35
N GLY A 143 -14.96 -7.29 0.89
CA GLY A 143 -16.16 -7.81 1.54
C GLY A 143 -15.91 -8.49 2.88
N VAL A 144 -14.74 -8.38 3.47
CA VAL A 144 -14.45 -8.99 4.78
C VAL A 144 -15.35 -8.39 5.85
N GLY A 145 -16.12 -9.27 6.50
CA GLY A 145 -17.08 -8.89 7.54
C GLY A 145 -18.22 -8.00 7.08
N ASP A 146 -18.43 -7.87 5.76
CA ASP A 146 -19.42 -6.98 5.15
C ASP A 146 -19.25 -5.50 5.53
N VAL A 147 -18.00 -5.09 5.84
CA VAL A 147 -17.65 -3.72 6.27
C VAL A 147 -16.32 -3.22 5.69
N TRP A 148 -15.55 -4.09 5.00
CA TRP A 148 -14.28 -3.74 4.38
C TRP A 148 -14.38 -3.84 2.87
N TYR A 149 -14.11 -2.76 2.17
CA TYR A 149 -14.22 -2.73 0.72
C TYR A 149 -13.04 -1.98 0.09
N ALA A 150 -12.56 -2.50 -1.05
CA ALA A 150 -11.63 -1.76 -1.89
C ALA A 150 -12.28 -0.45 -2.33
N VAL A 151 -11.48 0.58 -2.54
CA VAL A 151 -11.97 1.93 -2.84
C VAL A 151 -11.84 2.19 -4.33
N THR A 152 -12.91 2.66 -4.96
CA THR A 152 -12.88 3.10 -6.37
C THR A 152 -12.23 4.47 -6.51
N SER A 153 -11.90 4.87 -7.74
CA SER A 153 -11.38 6.22 -8.03
C SER A 153 -12.35 7.36 -7.65
N SER A 154 -13.64 7.05 -7.44
CA SER A 154 -14.65 8.02 -6.97
C SER A 154 -14.77 8.09 -5.45
N GLY A 155 -13.96 7.32 -4.69
CA GLY A 155 -14.06 7.25 -3.23
C GLY A 155 -15.10 6.26 -2.69
N ALA A 156 -15.92 5.67 -3.56
CA ALA A 156 -16.95 4.72 -3.17
C ALA A 156 -16.38 3.31 -2.93
N PRO A 157 -17.06 2.46 -2.10
CA PRO A 157 -16.75 1.04 -2.04
C PRO A 157 -16.82 0.39 -3.42
N ALA A 158 -15.84 -0.45 -3.74
CA ALA A 158 -15.90 -1.27 -4.94
C ALA A 158 -16.88 -2.43 -4.74
N GLU A 159 -17.74 -2.63 -5.71
CA GLU A 159 -18.60 -3.82 -5.77
C GLU A 159 -18.00 -4.79 -6.78
N ALA A 160 -17.93 -6.08 -6.41
CA ALA A 160 -17.57 -7.09 -7.40
C ALA A 160 -18.56 -7.01 -8.58
N SER A 161 -18.03 -6.84 -9.78
CA SER A 161 -18.87 -6.83 -10.99
C SER A 161 -19.61 -8.17 -11.06
N SER A 162 -20.87 -8.20 -10.61
CA SER A 162 -21.76 -9.29 -10.95
C SER A 162 -21.93 -9.24 -12.46
N SER A 163 -21.17 -10.08 -13.18
CA SER A 163 -21.44 -10.35 -14.57
C SER A 163 -22.84 -10.97 -14.64
N SER A 164 -23.84 -10.11 -14.80
CA SER A 164 -25.21 -10.50 -15.15
C SER A 164 -25.12 -11.16 -16.52
N GLY A 165 -24.88 -12.48 -16.49
CA GLY A 165 -25.10 -13.33 -17.65
C GLY A 165 -26.57 -13.22 -18.00
N GLY A 166 -26.90 -12.25 -18.84
CA GLY A 166 -28.20 -12.12 -19.47
C GLY A 166 -28.44 -13.36 -20.33
N ASN A 167 -29.00 -14.42 -19.72
CA ASN A 167 -29.68 -15.45 -20.46
C ASN A 167 -30.94 -14.82 -21.07
N GLY A 168 -30.73 -14.22 -22.25
CA GLY A 168 -31.87 -13.87 -23.14
C GLY A 168 -32.56 -15.14 -23.59
N TYR A 169 -33.49 -15.64 -22.81
CA TYR A 169 -34.56 -16.52 -23.33
C TYR A 169 -35.51 -15.65 -24.12
N GLY A 170 -35.30 -15.62 -25.43
CA GLY A 170 -36.32 -15.14 -26.36
C GLY A 170 -37.45 -16.18 -26.43
N PRO A 171 -38.72 -15.78 -26.32
CA PRO A 171 -39.84 -16.67 -26.64
C PRO A 171 -39.88 -16.85 -28.15
N GLY A 172 -39.75 -18.11 -28.62
CA GLY A 172 -40.09 -18.56 -29.98
C GLY A 172 -41.57 -18.82 -30.12
#